data_5464fd54c98ee880af181234fe40965e
#
_entry.id   5464fd54c98ee880af181234fe40965e
#
_cell.length_a   1.000
_cell.length_b   1.000
_cell.length_c   1.000
_cell.angle_alpha   90.00
_cell.angle_beta   90.00
_cell.angle_gamma   90.00
#
_symmetry.space_group_name_H-M   'P 1'
#
loop_
_entity.id
_entity.type
_entity.pdbx_description
1 polymer ?
#
loop_
_entity_poly.entity_id
_entity_poly.type
_entity_poly.pdbx_seq_one_letter_code
_entity_poly.pdbx_strand_id
1 'polypeptide(L)'
;MAPLVDLRRFSLPIVPIRLGLGFVFLGGARALGVTAGGSARLFGLGAFLFALAMLTSRRRRLFWVRAREATPIDAAAPVATWAWTIARSTFPSTLAMTALTAIALASNPALAALLAGILAGMGIVGLVFAVELLLWERARAVRLLSVPGVKTELYVREAGGTTEAAPPAHAS
;
A
#
# COMPACT_ATOMS: atom_id res chain seq x y z
N MET A 1 -12.71 -18.57 -10.34
CA MET A 1 -12.03 -17.26 -10.49
C MET A 1 -11.36 -16.87 -9.18
N ALA A 2 -10.13 -16.34 -9.20
CA ALA A 2 -9.53 -15.79 -7.99
C ALA A 2 -10.32 -14.54 -7.55
N PRO A 3 -10.57 -14.36 -6.23
CA PRO A 3 -11.33 -13.22 -5.75
C PRO A 3 -10.59 -11.91 -6.06
N LEU A 4 -11.30 -10.90 -6.54
CA LEU A 4 -10.75 -9.59 -6.84
C LEU A 4 -10.43 -8.81 -5.57
N VAL A 5 -9.44 -7.93 -5.62
CA VAL A 5 -9.03 -7.08 -4.50
C VAL A 5 -9.34 -5.63 -4.81
N ASP A 6 -10.07 -4.97 -3.92
CA ASP A 6 -10.27 -3.52 -3.94
C ASP A 6 -8.95 -2.83 -3.54
N LEU A 7 -8.32 -2.15 -4.49
CA LEU A 7 -7.03 -1.50 -4.31
C LEU A 7 -7.04 -0.42 -3.23
N ARG A 8 -8.17 0.26 -3.04
CA ARG A 8 -8.33 1.27 -2.00
C ARG A 8 -8.35 0.65 -0.60
N ARG A 9 -9.16 -0.43 -0.42
CA ARG A 9 -9.22 -1.15 0.87
C ARG A 9 -7.90 -1.80 1.23
N PHE A 10 -7.08 -2.07 0.23
CA PHE A 10 -5.76 -2.63 0.37
C PHE A 10 -4.70 -1.62 0.79
N SER A 11 -4.66 -0.43 0.18
CA SER A 11 -3.58 0.53 0.40
C SER A 11 -3.68 1.29 1.72
N LEU A 12 -4.89 1.60 2.18
CA LEU A 12 -5.10 2.46 3.36
C LEU A 12 -4.56 1.88 4.68
N PRO A 13 -4.78 0.60 5.06
CA PRO A 13 -4.33 0.09 6.36
C PRO A 13 -2.81 -0.09 6.47
N ILE A 14 -2.12 -0.24 5.35
CA ILE A 14 -0.67 -0.48 5.32
C ILE A 14 0.12 0.80 5.66
N VAL A 15 -0.43 1.95 5.31
CA VAL A 15 0.22 3.25 5.53
C VAL A 15 0.54 3.50 7.01
N PRO A 16 -0.43 3.47 7.95
CA PRO A 16 -0.15 3.72 9.36
C PRO A 16 0.77 2.67 9.97
N ILE A 17 0.69 1.41 9.54
CA ILE A 17 1.57 0.34 10.02
C ILE A 17 3.03 0.66 9.65
N ARG A 18 3.32 1.00 8.42
CA ARG A 18 4.69 1.32 7.96
C ARG A 18 5.24 2.59 8.58
N LEU A 19 4.43 3.63 8.69
CA LEU A 19 4.82 4.86 9.36
C LEU A 19 5.10 4.61 10.84
N GLY A 20 4.19 3.92 11.53
CA GLY A 20 4.36 3.58 12.95
C GLY A 20 5.63 2.77 13.21
N LEU A 21 5.88 1.71 12.44
CA LEU A 21 7.11 0.92 12.53
C LEU A 21 8.36 1.77 12.28
N GLY A 22 8.34 2.65 11.26
CA GLY A 22 9.44 3.57 11.00
C GLY A 22 9.76 4.45 12.20
N PHE A 23 8.76 5.03 12.86
CA PHE A 23 8.97 5.86 14.06
C PHE A 23 9.39 5.04 15.28
N VAL A 24 8.90 3.83 15.47
CA VAL A 24 9.33 2.92 16.55
C VAL A 24 10.82 2.61 16.41
N PHE A 25 11.29 2.24 15.22
CA PHE A 25 12.71 1.99 14.98
C PHE A 25 13.59 3.24 15.08
N LEU A 26 13.08 4.39 14.68
CA LEU A 26 13.78 5.67 14.90
C LEU A 26 13.97 5.93 16.40
N GLY A 27 12.93 5.70 17.21
CA GLY A 27 13.00 5.78 18.67
C GLY A 27 14.01 4.80 19.26
N GLY A 28 14.01 3.55 18.78
CA GLY A 28 14.99 2.53 19.18
C GLY A 28 16.43 2.91 18.86
N ALA A 29 16.68 3.44 17.65
CA ALA A 29 18.03 3.92 17.28
C ALA A 29 18.53 5.05 18.19
N ARG A 30 17.64 5.97 18.59
CA ARG A 30 17.96 7.03 19.56
C ARG A 30 18.26 6.47 20.94
N ALA A 31 17.48 5.52 21.42
CA ALA A 31 17.69 4.86 22.71
C ALA A 31 19.03 4.12 22.77
N LEU A 32 19.55 3.66 21.63
CA LEU A 32 20.85 3.02 21.49
C LEU A 32 22.02 3.98 21.19
N GLY A 33 21.83 5.29 21.44
CA GLY A 33 22.91 6.29 21.46
C GLY A 33 23.11 7.07 20.15
N VAL A 34 22.27 6.87 19.11
CA VAL A 34 22.34 7.74 17.93
C VAL A 34 21.81 9.13 18.30
N THR A 35 22.60 10.16 18.04
CA THR A 35 22.19 11.55 18.33
C THR A 35 20.89 11.93 17.63
N ALA A 36 20.10 12.79 18.26
CA ALA A 36 18.80 13.20 17.70
C ALA A 36 18.92 13.80 16.29
N GLY A 37 19.93 14.64 16.06
CA GLY A 37 20.20 15.24 14.75
C GLY A 37 20.67 14.22 13.72
N GLY A 38 21.56 13.28 14.11
CA GLY A 38 22.08 12.23 13.26
C GLY A 38 20.96 11.26 12.82
N SER A 39 20.17 10.77 13.77
CA SER A 39 19.07 9.85 13.50
C SER A 39 17.98 10.50 12.62
N ALA A 40 17.65 11.77 12.86
CA ALA A 40 16.66 12.49 12.04
C ALA A 40 17.14 12.69 10.59
N ARG A 41 18.43 13.01 10.40
CA ARG A 41 19.01 13.14 9.03
C ARG A 41 19.02 11.82 8.29
N LEU A 42 19.45 10.73 8.91
CA LEU A 42 19.47 9.40 8.30
C LEU A 42 18.06 8.91 7.99
N PHE A 43 17.12 9.08 8.90
CA PHE A 43 15.73 8.77 8.70
C PHE A 43 15.11 9.58 7.53
N GLY A 44 15.32 10.90 7.54
CA GLY A 44 14.85 11.78 6.47
C GLY A 44 15.44 11.42 5.11
N LEU A 45 16.74 11.10 5.07
CA LEU A 45 17.45 10.66 3.87
C LEU A 45 16.85 9.35 3.33
N GLY A 46 16.66 8.34 4.18
CA GLY A 46 16.06 7.06 3.80
C GLY A 46 14.64 7.23 3.25
N ALA A 47 13.81 8.02 3.94
CA ALA A 47 12.44 8.30 3.50
C ALA A 47 12.40 9.05 2.17
N PHE A 48 13.24 10.07 2.01
CA PHE A 48 13.32 10.88 0.80
C PHE A 48 13.80 10.07 -0.40
N LEU A 49 14.91 9.34 -0.28
CA LEU A 49 15.47 8.55 -1.38
C LEU A 49 14.49 7.47 -1.85
N PHE A 50 13.85 6.78 -0.90
CA PHE A 50 12.84 5.78 -1.27
C PHE A 50 11.63 6.41 -1.96
N ALA A 51 11.09 7.48 -1.38
CA ALA A 51 9.94 8.18 -1.96
C ALA A 51 10.26 8.71 -3.36
N LEU A 52 11.40 9.35 -3.54
CA LEU A 52 11.86 9.87 -4.83
C LEU A 52 11.97 8.74 -5.87
N ALA A 53 12.66 7.64 -5.53
CA ALA A 53 12.83 6.50 -6.43
C ALA A 53 11.48 5.88 -6.85
N MET A 54 10.54 5.75 -5.92
CA MET A 54 9.23 5.15 -6.20
C MET A 54 8.31 6.09 -6.97
N LEU A 55 8.25 7.37 -6.60
CA LEU A 55 7.39 8.36 -7.26
C LEU A 55 7.83 8.67 -8.69
N THR A 56 9.14 8.60 -8.97
CA THR A 56 9.69 8.78 -10.33
C THR A 56 9.74 7.48 -11.14
N SER A 57 9.39 6.34 -10.52
CA SER A 57 9.54 5.03 -11.15
C SER A 57 8.66 4.87 -12.40
N ARG A 58 9.21 4.18 -13.43
CA ARG A 58 8.46 3.79 -14.63
C ARG A 58 7.24 2.91 -14.30
N ARG A 59 7.34 2.11 -13.21
CA ARG A 59 6.25 1.22 -12.75
C ARG A 59 4.99 2.00 -12.39
N ARG A 60 5.13 3.15 -11.73
CA ARG A 60 4.00 4.02 -11.40
C ARG A 60 3.31 4.56 -12.66
N ARG A 61 4.09 5.02 -13.64
CA ARG A 61 3.54 5.50 -14.92
C ARG A 61 2.79 4.40 -15.66
N LEU A 62 3.37 3.20 -15.75
CA LEU A 62 2.74 2.04 -16.39
C LEU A 62 1.46 1.60 -15.67
N PHE A 63 1.40 1.72 -14.34
CA PHE A 63 0.18 1.44 -13.59
C PHE A 63 -0.97 2.35 -14.03
N TRP A 64 -0.74 3.66 -14.11
CA TRP A 64 -1.77 4.61 -14.52
C TRP A 64 -2.19 4.48 -15.99
N VAL A 65 -1.29 4.09 -16.88
CA VAL A 65 -1.67 3.73 -18.26
C VAL A 65 -2.63 2.55 -18.25
N ARG A 66 -2.29 1.47 -17.57
CA ARG A 66 -3.15 0.27 -17.45
C ARG A 66 -4.47 0.54 -16.74
N ALA A 67 -4.48 1.41 -15.73
CA ALA A 67 -5.71 1.80 -15.05
C ALA A 67 -6.71 2.51 -15.97
N ARG A 68 -6.22 3.19 -17.03
CA ARG A 68 -7.08 3.79 -18.06
C ARG A 68 -7.64 2.78 -19.05
N GLU A 69 -6.94 1.67 -19.25
CA GLU A 69 -7.29 0.56 -20.16
C GLU A 69 -7.99 -0.59 -19.42
N ALA A 70 -8.31 -0.39 -18.12
CA ALA A 70 -8.90 -1.43 -17.28
C ALA A 70 -10.27 -1.87 -17.82
N THR A 71 -10.49 -3.19 -17.83
CA THR A 71 -11.70 -3.81 -18.38
C THR A 71 -12.86 -3.66 -17.39
N PRO A 72 -14.05 -3.26 -17.84
CA PRO A 72 -15.25 -3.26 -17.01
C PRO A 72 -15.62 -4.68 -16.58
N ILE A 73 -16.04 -4.84 -15.32
CA ILE A 73 -16.43 -6.13 -14.76
C ILE A 73 -17.81 -6.04 -14.12
N ASP A 74 -18.51 -7.19 -14.13
CA ASP A 74 -19.84 -7.32 -13.51
C ASP A 74 -19.81 -6.98 -12.00
N ALA A 75 -20.88 -6.36 -11.54
CA ALA A 75 -21.10 -6.02 -10.14
C ALA A 75 -21.10 -7.24 -9.21
N ALA A 76 -21.49 -8.42 -9.71
CA ALA A 76 -21.54 -9.68 -8.97
C ALA A 76 -20.18 -10.36 -8.76
N ALA A 77 -19.08 -9.88 -9.34
CA ALA A 77 -17.78 -10.51 -9.21
C ALA A 77 -17.31 -10.53 -7.73
N PRO A 78 -16.84 -11.70 -7.22
CA PRO A 78 -16.46 -11.85 -5.81
C PRO A 78 -15.24 -11.00 -5.47
N VAL A 79 -15.34 -10.24 -4.37
CA VAL A 79 -14.24 -9.42 -3.83
C VAL A 79 -13.67 -10.09 -2.59
N ALA A 80 -12.35 -10.16 -2.50
CA ALA A 80 -11.63 -10.75 -1.38
C ALA A 80 -11.93 -10.04 -0.06
N THR A 81 -11.94 -10.80 1.03
CA THR A 81 -12.08 -10.24 2.37
C THR A 81 -10.88 -9.38 2.74
N TRP A 82 -11.10 -8.36 3.56
CA TRP A 82 -10.09 -7.42 4.01
C TRP A 82 -8.89 -8.09 4.70
N ALA A 83 -9.15 -9.05 5.61
CA ALA A 83 -8.09 -9.74 6.34
C ALA A 83 -7.14 -10.52 5.43
N TRP A 84 -7.67 -11.25 4.46
CA TRP A 84 -6.86 -12.00 3.48
C TRP A 84 -6.02 -11.06 2.62
N THR A 85 -6.59 -9.94 2.22
CA THR A 85 -5.92 -8.93 1.41
C THR A 85 -4.72 -8.33 2.13
N ILE A 86 -4.86 -7.92 3.40
CA ILE A 86 -3.76 -7.40 4.22
C ILE A 86 -2.66 -8.43 4.43
N ALA A 87 -3.02 -9.66 4.83
CA ALA A 87 -2.04 -10.70 5.08
C ALA A 87 -1.14 -10.95 3.85
N ARG A 88 -1.73 -11.04 2.66
CA ARG A 88 -0.97 -11.35 1.43
C ARG A 88 -0.14 -10.20 0.89
N SER A 89 -0.53 -8.95 1.12
CA SER A 89 0.14 -7.78 0.54
C SER A 89 1.19 -7.17 1.44
N THR A 90 0.91 -7.15 2.73
CA THR A 90 1.79 -6.51 3.71
C THR A 90 2.95 -7.44 4.06
N PHE A 91 2.69 -8.76 4.02
CA PHE A 91 3.57 -9.76 4.59
C PHE A 91 4.97 -9.80 3.96
N PRO A 92 5.20 -9.87 2.63
CA PRO A 92 6.56 -10.09 2.15
C PRO A 92 7.47 -8.87 2.33
N SER A 93 7.03 -7.69 1.89
CA SER A 93 7.91 -6.51 1.84
C SER A 93 8.03 -5.78 3.18
N THR A 94 6.92 -5.64 3.90
CA THR A 94 6.93 -4.92 5.19
C THR A 94 7.61 -5.77 6.25
N LEU A 95 7.33 -7.09 6.29
CA LEU A 95 7.97 -8.01 7.24
C LEU A 95 9.48 -8.10 6.99
N ALA A 96 9.90 -8.26 5.72
CA ALA A 96 11.31 -8.32 5.37
C ALA A 96 12.05 -7.03 5.78
N MET A 97 11.47 -5.86 5.50
CA MET A 97 12.06 -4.58 5.91
C MET A 97 12.07 -4.41 7.43
N THR A 98 11.04 -4.84 8.13
CA THR A 98 10.98 -4.81 9.60
C THR A 98 12.05 -5.71 10.20
N ALA A 99 12.20 -6.94 9.71
CA ALA A 99 13.24 -7.87 10.16
C ALA A 99 14.65 -7.32 9.88
N LEU A 100 14.89 -6.79 8.68
CA LEU A 100 16.16 -6.18 8.33
C LEU A 100 16.49 -4.98 9.22
N THR A 101 15.50 -4.13 9.50
CA THR A 101 15.69 -2.97 10.39
C THR A 101 15.93 -3.41 11.83
N ALA A 102 15.27 -4.47 12.31
CA ALA A 102 15.51 -5.02 13.65
C ALA A 102 16.92 -5.61 13.80
N ILE A 103 17.40 -6.34 12.78
CA ILE A 103 18.77 -6.86 12.76
C ILE A 103 19.78 -5.70 12.74
N ALA A 104 19.54 -4.69 11.92
CA ALA A 104 20.38 -3.49 11.89
C ALA A 104 20.37 -2.75 13.22
N LEU A 105 19.24 -2.68 13.91
CA LEU A 105 19.14 -2.03 15.23
C LEU A 105 20.07 -2.68 16.26
N ALA A 106 20.21 -4.00 16.22
CA ALA A 106 21.10 -4.74 17.12
C ALA A 106 22.59 -4.59 16.79
N SER A 107 22.94 -4.36 15.52
CA SER A 107 24.32 -4.33 15.05
C SER A 107 24.86 -2.91 14.74
N ASN A 108 24.00 -2.07 14.17
CA ASN A 108 24.36 -0.70 13.76
C ASN A 108 23.11 0.21 13.83
N PRO A 109 22.90 0.91 14.97
CA PRO A 109 21.71 1.76 15.16
C PRO A 109 21.62 2.92 14.15
N ALA A 110 22.72 3.40 13.59
CA ALA A 110 22.72 4.44 12.57
C ALA A 110 22.12 3.89 11.24
N LEU A 111 22.51 2.68 10.85
CA LEU A 111 21.90 1.98 9.70
C LEU A 111 20.41 1.70 9.95
N ALA A 112 20.04 1.32 11.17
CA ALA A 112 18.63 1.12 11.53
C ALA A 112 17.82 2.41 11.36
N ALA A 113 18.35 3.59 11.71
CA ALA A 113 17.69 4.87 11.48
C ALA A 113 17.44 5.13 9.98
N LEU A 114 18.39 4.79 9.11
CA LEU A 114 18.23 4.91 7.66
C LEU A 114 17.15 3.96 7.14
N LEU A 115 17.19 2.68 7.54
CA LEU A 115 16.20 1.68 7.14
C LEU A 115 14.81 2.00 7.67
N ALA A 116 14.70 2.51 8.89
CA ALA A 116 13.47 3.04 9.46
C ALA A 116 12.89 4.17 8.60
N GLY A 117 13.75 5.05 8.07
CA GLY A 117 13.37 6.06 7.09
C GLY A 117 12.83 5.47 5.80
N ILE A 118 13.47 4.44 5.25
CA ILE A 118 12.97 3.71 4.06
C ILE A 118 11.58 3.13 4.33
N LEU A 119 11.38 2.51 5.50
CA LEU A 119 10.09 1.94 5.90
C LEU A 119 9.00 3.02 6.00
N ALA A 120 9.32 4.18 6.57
CA ALA A 120 8.43 5.34 6.59
C ALA A 120 8.17 5.89 5.17
N GLY A 121 9.19 5.95 4.32
CA GLY A 121 9.08 6.30 2.90
C GLY A 121 8.13 5.39 2.12
N MET A 122 8.14 4.08 2.42
CA MET A 122 7.15 3.14 1.87
C MET A 122 5.73 3.50 2.32
N GLY A 123 5.54 3.96 3.55
CA GLY A 123 4.27 4.46 4.05
C GLY A 123 3.83 5.73 3.32
N ILE A 124 4.72 6.71 3.16
CA ILE A 124 4.44 7.98 2.45
C ILE A 124 4.04 7.71 0.99
N VAL A 125 4.79 6.87 0.28
CA VAL A 125 4.44 6.48 -1.11
C VAL A 125 3.09 5.78 -1.18
N GLY A 126 2.81 4.91 -0.22
CA GLY A 126 1.51 4.25 -0.09
C GLY A 126 0.37 5.25 0.12
N LEU A 127 0.58 6.30 0.93
CA LEU A 127 -0.38 7.37 1.15
C LEU A 127 -0.63 8.17 -0.14
N VAL A 128 0.44 8.60 -0.81
CA VAL A 128 0.32 9.33 -2.09
C VAL A 128 -0.46 8.50 -3.10
N PHE A 129 -0.12 7.21 -3.23
CA PHE A 129 -0.83 6.30 -4.12
C PHE A 129 -2.32 6.14 -3.75
N ALA A 130 -2.64 6.02 -2.45
CA ALA A 130 -4.02 5.90 -1.98
C ALA A 130 -4.84 7.17 -2.28
N VAL A 131 -4.24 8.35 -2.10
CA VAL A 131 -4.88 9.63 -2.43
C VAL A 131 -5.12 9.77 -3.93
N GLU A 132 -4.09 9.47 -4.75
CA GLU A 132 -4.22 9.51 -6.21
C GLU A 132 -5.30 8.55 -6.72
N LEU A 133 -5.33 7.32 -6.17
CA LEU A 133 -6.34 6.34 -6.49
C LEU A 133 -7.75 6.84 -6.13
N LEU A 134 -7.90 7.41 -4.94
CA LEU A 134 -9.17 7.97 -4.49
C LEU A 134 -9.67 9.10 -5.40
N LEU A 135 -8.78 10.01 -5.78
CA LEU A 135 -9.11 11.12 -6.68
C LEU A 135 -9.48 10.61 -8.07
N TRP A 136 -8.74 9.62 -8.59
CA TRP A 136 -8.98 9.01 -9.88
C TRP A 136 -10.33 8.26 -9.91
N GLU A 137 -10.63 7.46 -8.88
CA GLU A 137 -11.90 6.75 -8.73
C GLU A 137 -13.09 7.70 -8.64
N ARG A 138 -12.95 8.79 -7.85
CA ARG A 138 -14.00 9.81 -7.71
C ARG A 138 -14.27 10.55 -9.02
N ALA A 139 -13.22 10.91 -9.76
CA ALA A 139 -13.35 11.62 -11.02
C ALA A 139 -14.06 10.80 -12.12
N ARG A 140 -14.05 9.47 -11.99
CA ARG A 140 -14.66 8.56 -12.98
C ARG A 140 -15.90 7.82 -12.47
N ALA A 141 -16.27 8.02 -11.21
CA ALA A 141 -17.35 7.27 -10.56
C ALA A 141 -17.19 5.75 -10.64
N VAL A 142 -15.95 5.23 -10.57
CA VAL A 142 -15.63 3.81 -10.66
C VAL A 142 -14.77 3.35 -9.48
N ARG A 143 -14.70 2.03 -9.27
CA ARG A 143 -13.79 1.35 -8.34
C ARG A 143 -12.77 0.54 -9.11
N LEU A 144 -11.50 0.65 -8.74
CA LEU A 144 -10.42 -0.10 -9.36
C LEU A 144 -10.15 -1.39 -8.56
N LEU A 145 -10.23 -2.51 -9.26
CA LEU A 145 -10.04 -3.85 -8.73
C LEU A 145 -8.84 -4.51 -9.41
N SER A 146 -8.15 -5.40 -8.72
CA SER A 146 -7.05 -6.19 -9.29
C SER A 146 -7.12 -7.65 -8.89
N VAL A 147 -6.51 -8.53 -9.69
CA VAL A 147 -6.31 -9.94 -9.32
C VAL A 147 -5.08 -10.05 -8.44
N PRO A 148 -5.18 -10.69 -7.26
CA PRO A 148 -4.03 -10.88 -6.36
C PRO A 148 -2.92 -11.68 -7.02
N GLY A 149 -1.70 -11.14 -7.03
CA GLY A 149 -0.53 -11.80 -7.63
C GLY A 149 -0.33 -11.52 -9.11
N VAL A 150 -1.34 -11.05 -9.83
CA VAL A 150 -1.25 -10.64 -11.23
C VAL A 150 -1.32 -9.11 -11.31
N LYS A 151 -0.14 -8.45 -11.24
CA LYS A 151 -0.04 -6.98 -11.24
C LYS A 151 -0.44 -6.33 -12.57
N THR A 152 -0.83 -7.11 -13.56
CA THR A 152 -1.10 -6.65 -14.93
C THR A 152 -2.57 -6.54 -15.25
N GLU A 153 -3.44 -7.22 -14.50
CA GLU A 153 -4.88 -7.23 -14.78
C GLU A 153 -5.61 -6.29 -13.83
N LEU A 154 -6.11 -5.21 -14.39
CA LEU A 154 -6.91 -4.22 -13.68
C LEU A 154 -8.33 -4.24 -14.24
N TYR A 155 -9.29 -4.14 -13.34
CA TYR A 155 -10.71 -4.13 -13.66
C TYR A 155 -11.37 -2.90 -13.05
N VAL A 156 -12.41 -2.40 -13.69
CA VAL A 156 -13.22 -1.28 -13.18
C VAL A 156 -14.65 -1.75 -12.93
N ARG A 157 -15.20 -1.29 -11.80
CA ARG A 157 -16.61 -1.47 -11.44
C ARG A 157 -17.24 -0.10 -11.24
N GLU A 158 -18.46 0.10 -11.69
CA GLU A 158 -19.21 1.33 -11.42
C GLU A 158 -19.43 1.53 -9.92
N ALA A 159 -19.23 2.75 -9.43
CA ALA A 159 -19.30 3.07 -8.00
C ALA A 159 -20.76 3.12 -7.47
N GLY A 160 -21.75 3.15 -8.35
CA GLY A 160 -23.17 3.26 -8.03
C GLY A 160 -23.99 1.97 -8.13
N GLY A 161 -23.39 0.83 -8.51
CA GLY A 161 -24.05 -0.46 -8.53
C GLY A 161 -24.32 -0.98 -7.11
N THR A 162 -25.27 -0.37 -6.40
CA THR A 162 -25.95 -1.05 -5.31
C THR A 162 -26.60 -2.28 -5.94
N THR A 163 -26.19 -3.46 -5.50
CA THR A 163 -26.95 -4.69 -5.72
C THR A 163 -28.31 -4.47 -5.05
N GLU A 164 -29.23 -3.91 -5.80
CA GLU A 164 -30.64 -4.03 -5.47
C GLU A 164 -30.90 -5.54 -5.54
N ALA A 165 -30.94 -6.15 -4.37
CA ALA A 165 -31.25 -7.56 -4.24
C ALA A 165 -32.60 -7.76 -4.95
N ALA A 166 -32.57 -8.47 -6.06
CA ALA A 166 -33.80 -8.85 -6.75
C ALA A 166 -34.73 -9.45 -5.70
N PRO A 167 -35.97 -8.96 -5.58
CA PRO A 167 -36.93 -9.53 -4.63
C PRO A 167 -37.07 -11.01 -4.91
N PRO A 168 -37.18 -11.88 -3.90
CA PRO A 168 -37.31 -13.30 -4.08
C PRO A 168 -38.56 -13.55 -4.98
N ALA A 169 -38.35 -14.22 -6.09
CA ALA A 169 -39.44 -14.65 -6.94
C ALA A 169 -40.37 -15.53 -6.08
N HIS A 170 -41.51 -14.99 -5.71
CA HIS A 170 -42.55 -15.76 -5.07
C HIS A 170 -42.94 -16.90 -5.99
N ALA A 171 -42.56 -18.11 -5.61
CA ALA A 171 -43.07 -19.32 -6.20
C ALA A 171 -44.58 -19.38 -5.89
N SER A 172 -45.38 -19.23 -6.90
CA SER A 172 -46.82 -19.56 -6.94
C SER A 172 -47.01 -21.01 -7.35
#